data_8ead7be538dac207841dd4cdc544c682
#
_entry.id   8ead7be538dac207841dd4cdc544c682
#
_cell.length_a   1.000
_cell.length_b   1.000
_cell.length_c   1.000
_cell.angle_alpha   90.00
_cell.angle_beta   90.00
_cell.angle_gamma   90.00
#
_symmetry.space_group_name_H-M   'P 1'
#
loop_
_entity.id
_entity.type
_entity.pdbx_description
1 polymer ?
#
loop_
_entity_poly.entity_id
_entity_poly.type
_entity_poly.pdbx_seq_one_letter_code
_entity_poly.pdbx_strand_id
1 'polypeptide(L)'
;MKKFLTVALAGVLAASMLFTGCSKKEESKVPDKLIVGTNAEFPPFEYMNDKKQPDGFDIAMIKEIGKRMDKKVEIQNMEFKSLIGAMESNSINTIIAGMTKTKERRSEE
;
A
#
# COMPACT_ATOMS: atom_id res chain seq x y z
N MET A 1 -68.42 28.88 7.67
CA MET A 1 -68.22 28.19 7.03
C MET A 1 -67.08 28.40 6.35
N LYS A 2 -66.27 28.04 6.27
CA LYS A 2 -65.37 28.13 5.70
C LYS A 2 -64.23 28.20 5.97
N LYS A 3 -63.47 27.97 5.96
CA LYS A 3 -62.47 28.16 6.29
C LYS A 3 -61.42 27.38 6.35
N PHE A 4 -61.05 26.70 5.81
CA PHE A 4 -60.23 25.72 5.97
C PHE A 4 -59.15 25.49 5.10
N LEU A 5 -58.71 26.34 4.58
CA LEU A 5 -57.89 26.25 3.57
C LEU A 5 -56.53 26.63 3.71
N THR A 6 -55.97 26.28 4.62
CA THR A 6 -54.69 26.82 4.82
C THR A 6 -53.79 25.95 5.48
N VAL A 7 -53.38 25.02 4.98
CA VAL A 7 -52.31 24.45 5.70
C VAL A 7 -51.51 23.47 4.99
N ALA A 8 -51.50 23.47 3.83
CA ALA A 8 -50.83 22.47 3.09
C ALA A 8 -49.52 22.90 2.48
N LEU A 9 -48.85 23.80 3.11
CA LEU A 9 -47.66 24.33 2.44
C LEU A 9 -46.39 24.33 3.24
N ALA A 10 -46.26 23.46 4.12
CA ALA A 10 -45.11 23.48 4.98
C ALA A 10 -44.25 22.23 4.98
N GLY A 11 -44.39 21.43 3.99
CA GLY A 11 -43.75 20.14 4.06
C GLY A 11 -42.72 19.79 3.01
N VAL A 12 -42.30 20.74 2.23
CA VAL A 12 -41.50 20.35 1.09
C VAL A 12 -40.07 20.83 1.10
N LEU A 13 -39.62 21.30 2.18
CA LEU A 13 -38.32 21.95 2.20
C LEU A 13 -37.21 21.21 2.88
N ALA A 14 -37.34 19.96 3.11
CA ALA A 14 -36.32 19.26 3.87
C ALA A 14 -35.59 18.16 3.13
N ALA A 15 -35.70 18.13 1.87
CA ALA A 15 -35.08 17.03 1.14
C ALA A 15 -33.93 17.44 0.24
N SER A 16 -33.45 18.62 0.41
CA SER A 16 -32.29 19.04 -0.37
C SER A 16 -31.03 18.86 0.42
N MET A 17 -30.73 17.67 0.71
CA MET A 17 -29.63 17.48 1.36
C MET A 17 -28.84 16.48 0.87
N LEU A 18 -27.77 16.82 0.87
CA LEU A 18 -26.63 16.10 1.30
C LEU A 18 -26.15 15.06 0.37
N PHE A 19 -26.01 15.44 -0.82
CA PHE A 19 -24.94 14.88 -1.58
C PHE A 19 -23.68 15.70 -1.31
N THR A 20 -23.26 15.67 -0.09
CA THR A 20 -21.85 15.85 0.15
C THR A 20 -21.22 14.64 -0.47
N GLY A 21 -20.82 14.79 -1.69
CA GLY A 21 -20.03 13.78 -2.33
C GLY A 21 -18.81 13.54 -1.49
N CYS A 22 -18.74 12.41 -0.88
CA CYS A 22 -17.48 11.90 -0.44
C CYS A 22 -16.66 11.62 -1.68
N SER A 23 -15.97 12.61 -2.15
CA SER A 23 -14.82 12.35 -2.97
C SER A 23 -13.81 11.71 -2.04
N LYS A 24 -13.88 10.41 -1.96
CA LYS A 24 -12.76 9.66 -1.45
C LYS A 24 -11.65 9.90 -2.45
N LYS A 25 -10.76 10.83 -2.14
CA LYS A 25 -9.41 10.69 -2.61
C LYS A 25 -9.02 9.30 -2.16
N GLU A 26 -8.71 8.46 -3.10
CA GLU A 26 -7.97 7.26 -2.80
C GLU A 26 -6.62 7.74 -2.28
N GLU A 27 -6.57 8.00 -1.00
CA GLU A 27 -5.31 8.04 -0.30
C GLU A 27 -4.73 6.66 -0.54
N SER A 28 -3.58 6.61 -1.19
CA SER A 28 -2.84 5.38 -1.32
C SER A 28 -2.60 4.88 0.09
N LYS A 29 -3.43 3.98 0.54
CA LYS A 29 -3.28 3.40 1.85
C LYS A 29 -1.95 2.69 1.88
N VAL A 30 -1.05 3.21 2.68
CA VAL A 30 0.15 2.44 3.03
C VAL A 30 -0.32 1.13 3.62
N PRO A 31 0.09 0.00 3.06
CA PRO A 31 -0.40 -1.29 3.53
C PRO A 31 -0.08 -1.50 5.00
N ASP A 32 -0.91 -2.25 5.69
CA ASP A 32 -0.71 -2.55 7.12
C ASP A 32 0.52 -3.41 7.38
N LYS A 33 0.95 -4.14 6.38
CA LYS A 33 2.13 -5.01 6.42
C LYS A 33 2.98 -4.79 5.17
N LEU A 34 4.28 -4.70 5.35
CA LEU A 34 5.24 -4.69 4.25
C LEU A 34 5.57 -6.13 3.88
N ILE A 35 5.10 -6.56 2.72
CA ILE A 35 5.48 -7.84 2.14
C ILE A 35 6.61 -7.56 1.16
N VAL A 36 7.81 -7.89 1.59
CA VAL A 36 9.05 -7.47 0.95
C VAL A 36 9.63 -8.58 0.10
N GLY A 37 9.73 -8.34 -1.19
CA GLY A 37 10.49 -9.21 -2.09
C GLY A 37 11.96 -8.82 -2.09
N THR A 38 12.84 -9.81 -2.08
CA THR A 38 14.27 -9.64 -2.19
C THR A 38 14.88 -10.84 -2.90
N ASN A 39 16.10 -10.67 -3.42
CA ASN A 39 16.90 -11.78 -3.92
C ASN A 39 18.17 -11.89 -3.06
N ALA A 40 18.15 -12.79 -2.10
CA ALA A 40 19.18 -12.93 -1.08
C ALA A 40 20.44 -13.67 -1.59
N GLU A 41 20.98 -13.20 -2.71
CA GLU A 41 22.19 -13.72 -3.35
C GLU A 41 23.24 -12.61 -3.60
N PHE A 42 23.12 -11.52 -2.88
CA PHE A 42 23.97 -10.35 -3.08
C PHE A 42 24.61 -9.84 -1.77
N PRO A 43 25.51 -10.61 -1.16
CA PRO A 43 26.20 -10.17 0.06
C PRO A 43 27.08 -8.93 -0.22
N PRO A 44 27.23 -8.02 0.73
CA PRO A 44 26.70 -8.04 2.11
C PRO A 44 25.31 -7.39 2.25
N PHE A 45 24.65 -7.07 1.13
CA PHE A 45 23.38 -6.36 1.17
C PHE A 45 22.20 -7.25 1.50
N GLU A 46 22.05 -8.35 0.79
CA GLU A 46 21.09 -9.40 1.09
C GLU A 46 21.69 -10.77 0.81
N TYR A 47 21.56 -11.67 1.75
CA TYR A 47 22.06 -13.04 1.67
C TYR A 47 21.29 -13.95 2.62
N MET A 48 21.40 -15.25 2.41
CA MET A 48 20.84 -16.22 3.35
C MET A 48 21.89 -16.55 4.42
N ASN A 49 21.54 -16.36 5.67
CA ASN A 49 22.43 -16.67 6.79
C ASN A 49 22.45 -18.18 7.11
N ASP A 50 23.26 -18.56 8.10
CA ASP A 50 23.42 -19.96 8.52
C ASP A 50 22.11 -20.59 9.02
N LYS A 51 21.14 -19.78 9.44
CA LYS A 51 19.81 -20.21 9.85
C LYS A 51 18.81 -20.27 8.68
N LYS A 52 19.31 -20.11 7.45
CA LYS A 52 18.49 -20.05 6.23
C LYS A 52 17.44 -18.94 6.26
N GLN A 53 17.80 -17.81 6.82
CA GLN A 53 16.96 -16.61 6.86
C GLN A 53 17.63 -15.49 6.08
N PRO A 54 16.85 -14.65 5.38
CA PRO A 54 17.39 -13.45 4.74
C PRO A 54 18.03 -12.52 5.78
N ASP A 55 19.22 -12.04 5.48
CA ASP A 55 20.02 -11.20 6.35
C ASP A 55 20.85 -10.22 5.52
N GLY A 56 21.53 -9.30 6.17
CA GLY A 56 22.39 -8.31 5.54
C GLY A 56 21.91 -6.88 5.71
N PHE A 57 22.63 -5.96 5.08
CA PHE A 57 22.37 -4.52 5.21
C PHE A 57 20.96 -4.13 4.79
N ASP A 58 20.52 -4.58 3.63
CA ASP A 58 19.19 -4.25 3.10
C ASP A 58 18.08 -4.83 3.97
N ILE A 59 18.30 -6.02 4.51
CA ILE A 59 17.33 -6.66 5.40
C ILE A 59 17.22 -5.89 6.72
N ALA A 60 18.35 -5.46 7.28
CA ALA A 60 18.35 -4.63 8.48
C ALA A 60 17.64 -3.30 8.22
N MET A 61 17.87 -2.68 7.06
CA MET A 61 17.27 -1.42 6.67
C MET A 61 15.75 -1.53 6.55
N ILE A 62 15.24 -2.53 5.85
CA ILE A 62 13.79 -2.66 5.65
C ILE A 62 13.07 -2.99 6.96
N LYS A 63 13.70 -3.74 7.85
CA LYS A 63 13.17 -4.00 9.18
C LYS A 63 13.07 -2.72 10.02
N GLU A 64 14.09 -1.86 9.95
CA GLU A 64 14.08 -0.58 10.65
C GLU A 64 13.04 0.37 10.07
N ILE A 65 12.87 0.40 8.74
CA ILE A 65 11.83 1.17 8.08
C ILE A 65 10.44 0.72 8.56
N GLY A 66 10.19 -0.57 8.56
CA GLY A 66 8.92 -1.12 9.04
C GLY A 66 8.63 -0.73 10.49
N LYS A 67 9.64 -0.80 11.34
CA LYS A 67 9.55 -0.40 12.74
C LYS A 67 9.16 1.08 12.88
N ARG A 68 9.81 1.96 12.13
CA ARG A 68 9.51 3.41 12.16
C ARG A 68 8.15 3.75 11.59
N MET A 69 7.65 2.94 10.68
CA MET A 69 6.30 3.08 10.11
C MET A 69 5.22 2.39 10.94
N ASP A 70 5.58 1.72 12.02
CA ASP A 70 4.68 0.86 12.79
C ASP A 70 4.00 -0.21 11.92
N LYS A 71 4.80 -0.85 11.06
CA LYS A 71 4.36 -1.87 10.11
C LYS A 71 5.11 -3.18 10.34
N LYS A 72 4.40 -4.28 10.23
CA LYS A 72 5.03 -5.60 10.21
C LYS A 72 5.77 -5.78 8.88
N VAL A 73 6.91 -6.46 8.94
CA VAL A 73 7.73 -6.78 7.78
C VAL A 73 7.77 -8.29 7.59
N GLU A 74 7.38 -8.73 6.42
CA GLU A 74 7.50 -10.12 5.98
C GLU A 74 8.42 -10.13 4.76
N ILE A 75 9.48 -10.93 4.80
CA ILE A 75 10.47 -10.97 3.74
C ILE A 75 10.32 -12.25 2.95
N GLN A 76 10.19 -12.13 1.64
CA GLN A 76 10.11 -13.25 0.70
C GLN A 76 11.33 -13.23 -0.21
N ASN A 77 12.11 -14.30 -0.16
CA ASN A 77 13.24 -14.50 -1.06
C ASN A 77 12.74 -15.10 -2.37
N MET A 78 13.15 -14.52 -3.48
CA MET A 78 12.79 -15.02 -4.82
C MET A 78 13.85 -14.62 -5.84
N GLU A 79 13.78 -15.16 -7.04
CA GLU A 79 14.67 -14.76 -8.11
C GLU A 79 14.49 -13.28 -8.46
N PHE A 80 15.59 -12.59 -8.73
CA PHE A 80 15.58 -11.17 -9.04
C PHE A 80 14.61 -10.81 -10.17
N LYS A 81 14.60 -11.60 -11.24
CA LYS A 81 13.70 -11.40 -12.39
C LYS A 81 12.22 -11.55 -12.06
N SER A 82 11.90 -12.19 -10.95
CA SER A 82 10.51 -12.42 -10.53
C SER A 82 9.94 -11.27 -9.69
N LEU A 83 10.79 -10.37 -9.21
CA LEU A 83 10.40 -9.32 -8.26
C LEU A 83 9.34 -8.35 -8.82
N ILE A 84 9.53 -7.89 -10.05
CA ILE A 84 8.58 -6.95 -10.67
C ILE A 84 7.23 -7.62 -10.89
N GLY A 85 7.21 -8.84 -11.45
CA GLY A 85 5.96 -9.58 -11.63
C GLY A 85 5.22 -9.87 -10.32
N ALA A 86 5.96 -10.13 -9.26
CA ALA A 86 5.37 -10.31 -7.93
C ALA A 86 4.74 -9.01 -7.39
N MET A 87 5.34 -7.86 -7.69
CA MET A 87 4.78 -6.55 -7.38
C MET A 87 3.50 -6.29 -8.17
N GLU A 88 3.53 -6.52 -9.47
CA GLU A 88 2.39 -6.32 -10.36
C GLU A 88 1.20 -7.21 -9.98
N SER A 89 1.47 -8.42 -9.52
CA SER A 89 0.43 -9.36 -9.06
C SER A 89 -0.03 -9.13 -7.62
N ASN A 90 0.53 -8.15 -6.94
CA ASN A 90 0.28 -7.86 -5.52
C ASN A 90 0.66 -8.99 -4.56
N SER A 91 1.55 -9.89 -4.97
CA SER A 91 2.11 -10.92 -4.08
C SER A 91 3.08 -10.31 -3.08
N ILE A 92 3.74 -9.24 -3.46
CA ILE A 92 4.56 -8.37 -2.61
C ILE A 92 4.13 -6.92 -2.83
N ASN A 93 4.47 -6.04 -1.90
CA ASN A 93 4.17 -4.61 -2.02
C ASN A 93 5.42 -3.73 -1.84
N THR A 94 6.56 -4.33 -1.64
CA THR A 94 7.83 -3.64 -1.44
C THR A 94 8.95 -4.49 -2.02
N ILE A 95 9.94 -3.86 -2.63
CA ILE A 95 11.14 -4.54 -3.10
C ILE A 95 12.38 -3.88 -2.49
N ILE A 96 13.29 -4.68 -1.98
CA ILE A 96 14.62 -4.27 -1.62
C ILE A 96 15.60 -5.35 -2.08
N ALA A 97 16.38 -5.06 -3.11
CA ALA A 97 17.19 -6.07 -3.78
C ALA A 97 18.38 -5.47 -4.55
N GLY A 98 18.93 -4.35 -4.12
CA GLY A 98 19.99 -3.68 -4.86
C GLY A 98 19.57 -3.28 -6.28
N MET A 99 18.31 -2.98 -6.49
CA MET A 99 17.72 -2.78 -7.81
C MET A 99 18.06 -1.41 -8.39
N THR A 100 18.64 -1.40 -9.58
CA THR A 100 18.92 -0.16 -10.31
C THR A 100 17.65 0.49 -10.84
N LYS A 101 17.62 1.81 -10.77
CA LYS A 101 16.51 2.59 -11.25
C LYS A 101 16.58 2.73 -12.77
N THR A 102 15.60 2.20 -13.46
CA THR A 102 15.47 2.31 -14.93
C THR A 102 14.17 3.04 -15.28
N LYS A 103 14.05 3.45 -16.56
CA LYS A 103 12.82 4.09 -17.03
C LYS A 103 11.62 3.15 -16.95
N GLU A 104 11.82 1.89 -17.31
CA GLU A 104 10.78 0.88 -17.30
C GLU A 104 10.24 0.66 -15.89
N ARG A 105 11.12 0.61 -14.90
CA ARG A 105 10.76 0.44 -13.49
C ARG A 105 10.10 1.66 -12.86
N ARG A 106 10.20 2.82 -13.54
CA ARG A 106 9.57 4.04 -13.08
C ARG A 106 8.22 4.32 -13.69
N SER A 107 7.86 3.63 -14.77
CA SER A 107 6.59 3.85 -15.45
C SER A 107 5.38 3.36 -14.65
N GLU A 108 5.64 2.71 -13.53
CA GLU A 108 4.62 2.23 -12.61
C GLU A 108 4.20 3.26 -11.54
N GLU A 109 4.73 4.46 -11.62
CA GLU A 109 4.31 5.57 -10.75
C GLU A 109 3.01 6.22 -11.29
#